data_c4269667490803b43da8e55602aa9b15
#
_entry.id   c4269667490803b43da8e55602aa9b15
#
_cell.length_a   1.000
_cell.length_b   1.000
_cell.length_c   1.000
_cell.angle_alpha   90.00
_cell.angle_beta   90.00
_cell.angle_gamma   90.00
#
_symmetry.space_group_name_H-M   'P 1'
#
loop_
_entity.id
_entity.type
_entity.pdbx_description
1 polymer ?
#
loop_
_entity_poly.entity_id
_entity_poly.type
_entity_poly.pdbx_seq_one_letter_code
_entity_poly.pdbx_strand_id
1 'polypeptide(L)'
;ELLKTYFLDYAGQDIEKKTSESVFDKIMRYDLLRAPKSNGSVASLVKDFETFQQFFTSVTILLLIDIPFMFLFLYVIYAIGGSIVIVPLLIIPLVVIVGVVVQPLLKKLAVNSLNGGEAKQTVLLETLQNIETVKSISGADKLRKRWLKAVDDQAEVNVKSKFYNQIATSFSSTALMFNQIGIVTYGVILIGDGTM
;
A
#
# COMPACT_ATOMS: atom_id res chain seq x y z
N GLU A 1 -6.41 9.58 -17.77
CA GLU A 1 -6.71 8.58 -16.74
C GLU A 1 -7.05 7.22 -17.36
N LEU A 2 -8.14 7.09 -18.20
CA LEU A 2 -8.58 5.81 -18.77
C LEU A 2 -7.49 5.11 -19.62
N LEU A 3 -6.81 5.85 -20.49
CA LEU A 3 -5.71 5.30 -21.29
C LEU A 3 -4.52 4.86 -20.44
N LYS A 4 -4.19 5.64 -19.40
CA LYS A 4 -3.14 5.28 -18.42
C LYS A 4 -3.46 3.95 -17.76
N THR A 5 -4.68 3.80 -17.22
CA THR A 5 -5.13 2.57 -16.56
C THR A 5 -5.11 1.38 -17.52
N TYR A 6 -5.60 1.56 -18.76
CA TYR A 6 -5.61 0.49 -19.75
C TYR A 6 -4.20 -0.02 -20.11
N PHE A 7 -3.25 0.89 -20.35
CA PHE A 7 -1.86 0.49 -20.63
C PHE A 7 -1.17 -0.12 -19.41
N LEU A 8 -1.49 0.37 -18.21
CA LEU A 8 -1.02 -0.18 -16.94
C LEU A 8 -1.48 -1.63 -16.73
N ASP A 9 -2.77 -1.86 -16.93
CA ASP A 9 -3.36 -3.19 -16.76
C ASP A 9 -2.83 -4.16 -17.81
N TYR A 10 -2.67 -3.72 -19.06
CA TYR A 10 -2.14 -4.55 -20.13
C TYR A 10 -0.67 -4.94 -19.91
N ALA A 11 0.18 -3.98 -19.55
CA ALA A 11 1.60 -4.24 -19.25
C ALA A 11 1.75 -5.08 -17.96
N GLY A 12 0.90 -4.83 -16.95
CA GLY A 12 0.84 -5.60 -15.71
C GLY A 12 0.49 -7.06 -15.94
N GLN A 13 -0.45 -7.34 -16.82
CA GLN A 13 -0.95 -8.68 -17.12
C GLN A 13 0.14 -9.61 -17.68
N ASP A 14 1.00 -9.11 -18.57
CA ASP A 14 2.09 -9.92 -19.16
C ASP A 14 3.19 -10.23 -18.12
N ILE A 15 3.50 -9.27 -17.24
CA ILE A 15 4.43 -9.44 -16.14
C ILE A 15 3.86 -10.44 -15.12
N GLU A 16 2.59 -10.31 -14.76
CA GLU A 16 1.89 -11.18 -13.82
C GLU A 16 1.90 -12.63 -14.29
N LYS A 17 1.57 -12.86 -15.56
CA LYS A 17 1.55 -14.20 -16.19
C LYS A 17 2.94 -14.86 -16.17
N LYS A 18 3.97 -14.17 -16.66
CA LYS A 18 5.35 -14.70 -16.68
C LYS A 18 5.90 -14.96 -15.29
N THR A 19 5.53 -14.12 -14.33
CA THR A 19 6.02 -14.27 -12.96
C THR A 19 5.29 -15.38 -12.23
N SER A 20 3.98 -15.52 -12.41
CA SER A 20 3.18 -16.61 -11.86
C SER A 20 3.69 -17.97 -12.37
N GLU A 21 4.00 -18.07 -13.67
CA GLU A 21 4.62 -19.25 -14.28
C GLU A 21 5.99 -19.57 -13.64
N SER A 22 6.85 -18.57 -13.50
CA SER A 22 8.17 -18.73 -12.87
C SER A 22 8.10 -19.14 -11.40
N VAL A 23 7.11 -18.65 -10.65
CA VAL A 23 6.87 -19.04 -9.24
C VAL A 23 6.39 -20.48 -9.17
N PHE A 24 5.44 -20.85 -10.02
CA PHE A 24 4.94 -22.22 -10.09
C PHE A 24 6.06 -23.21 -10.42
N ASP A 25 6.91 -22.92 -11.41
CA ASP A 25 8.07 -23.72 -11.76
C ASP A 25 9.07 -23.86 -10.61
N LYS A 26 9.29 -22.79 -9.85
CA LYS A 26 10.16 -22.85 -8.65
C LYS A 26 9.56 -23.72 -7.56
N ILE A 27 8.26 -23.65 -7.33
CA ILE A 27 7.56 -24.51 -6.36
C ILE A 27 7.67 -25.98 -6.77
N MET A 28 7.49 -26.28 -8.05
CA MET A 28 7.60 -27.66 -8.57
C MET A 28 9.03 -28.22 -8.48
N ARG A 29 10.05 -27.36 -8.53
CA ARG A 29 11.47 -27.75 -8.36
C ARG A 29 11.95 -27.71 -6.91
N TYR A 30 11.07 -27.31 -5.95
CA TYR A 30 11.46 -27.21 -4.56
C TYR A 30 11.72 -28.58 -3.96
N ASP A 31 12.86 -28.73 -3.28
CA ASP A 31 13.24 -29.99 -2.63
C ASP A 31 12.32 -30.24 -1.42
N LEU A 32 11.56 -31.33 -1.47
CA LEU A 32 10.61 -31.74 -0.43
C LEU A 32 11.26 -31.90 0.96
N LEU A 33 12.58 -32.16 0.99
CA LEU A 33 13.34 -32.27 2.26
C LEU A 33 13.55 -30.91 2.96
N ARG A 34 13.45 -29.82 2.22
CA ARG A 34 13.59 -28.44 2.72
C ARG A 34 12.29 -27.66 2.73
N ALA A 35 11.19 -28.29 2.35
CA ALA A 35 9.89 -27.64 2.31
C ALA A 35 9.42 -27.26 3.72
N PRO A 36 8.78 -26.10 3.89
CA PRO A 36 8.13 -25.75 5.15
C PRO A 36 7.12 -26.83 5.52
N LYS A 37 7.09 -27.20 6.80
CA LYS A 37 6.27 -28.33 7.33
C LYS A 37 4.76 -28.14 7.18
N SER A 38 4.29 -27.04 6.64
CA SER A 38 2.87 -26.70 6.50
C SER A 38 2.56 -26.26 5.07
N ASN A 39 1.64 -26.96 4.44
CA ASN A 39 1.13 -26.61 3.10
C ASN A 39 0.50 -25.18 3.07
N GLY A 40 0.00 -24.69 4.18
CA GLY A 40 -0.52 -23.33 4.34
C GLY A 40 0.55 -22.25 4.21
N SER A 41 1.79 -22.52 4.63
CA SER A 41 2.88 -21.53 4.53
C SER A 41 3.37 -21.35 3.08
N VAL A 42 3.31 -22.38 2.25
CA VAL A 42 3.66 -22.25 0.83
C VAL A 42 2.57 -21.46 0.08
N ALA A 43 1.30 -21.72 0.37
CA ALA A 43 0.19 -20.98 -0.23
C ALA A 43 0.20 -19.49 0.19
N SER A 44 0.54 -19.18 1.45
CA SER A 44 0.68 -17.78 1.89
C SER A 44 1.87 -17.09 1.22
N LEU A 45 3.01 -17.76 1.07
CA LEU A 45 4.17 -17.23 0.35
C LEU A 45 3.87 -16.87 -1.10
N VAL A 46 3.10 -17.72 -1.80
CA VAL A 46 2.67 -17.43 -3.19
C VAL A 46 1.79 -16.19 -3.22
N LYS A 47 0.80 -16.10 -2.33
CA LYS A 47 -0.10 -14.95 -2.23
C LYS A 47 0.65 -13.66 -1.87
N ASP A 48 1.61 -13.74 -0.95
CA ASP A 48 2.43 -12.59 -0.55
C ASP A 48 3.31 -12.13 -1.71
N PHE A 49 3.83 -13.07 -2.49
CA PHE A 49 4.60 -12.77 -3.69
C PHE A 49 3.74 -12.12 -4.79
N GLU A 50 2.54 -12.61 -5.05
CA GLU A 50 1.58 -11.98 -5.97
C GLU A 50 1.25 -10.55 -5.54
N THR A 51 0.99 -10.33 -4.26
CA THR A 51 0.73 -9.01 -3.70
C THR A 51 1.94 -8.08 -3.87
N PHE A 52 3.15 -8.58 -3.61
CA PHE A 52 4.38 -7.83 -3.81
C PHE A 52 4.59 -7.47 -5.29
N GLN A 53 4.34 -8.41 -6.19
CA GLN A 53 4.45 -8.19 -7.63
C GLN A 53 3.46 -7.13 -8.12
N GLN A 54 2.19 -7.23 -7.74
CA GLN A 54 1.15 -6.24 -8.08
C GLN A 54 1.55 -4.84 -7.59
N PHE A 55 2.05 -4.77 -6.36
CA PHE A 55 2.55 -3.52 -5.79
C PHE A 55 3.72 -2.97 -6.61
N PHE A 56 4.72 -3.79 -6.92
CA PHE A 56 5.90 -3.35 -7.67
C PHE A 56 5.55 -2.90 -9.09
N THR A 57 4.71 -3.66 -9.78
CA THR A 57 4.24 -3.30 -11.12
C THR A 57 3.49 -1.98 -11.10
N SER A 58 2.50 -1.83 -10.21
CA SER A 58 1.69 -0.61 -10.11
C SER A 58 2.53 0.61 -9.74
N VAL A 59 3.41 0.49 -8.74
CA VAL A 59 4.25 1.61 -8.28
C VAL A 59 5.30 2.00 -9.33
N THR A 60 5.96 1.03 -9.96
CA THR A 60 7.01 1.31 -10.95
C THR A 60 6.45 2.06 -12.15
N ILE A 61 5.29 1.62 -12.67
CA ILE A 61 4.68 2.26 -13.83
C ILE A 61 4.12 3.65 -13.46
N LEU A 62 3.53 3.77 -12.28
CA LEU A 62 3.04 5.05 -11.78
C LEU A 62 4.18 6.06 -11.64
N LEU A 63 5.32 5.66 -11.06
CA LEU A 63 6.50 6.52 -10.95
C LEU A 63 7.10 6.87 -12.31
N LEU A 64 7.18 5.92 -13.23
CA LEU A 64 7.73 6.15 -14.58
C LEU A 64 6.93 7.18 -15.39
N ILE A 65 5.62 7.23 -15.18
CA ILE A 65 4.74 8.18 -15.86
C ILE A 65 4.66 9.49 -15.08
N ASP A 66 4.35 9.44 -13.79
CA ASP A 66 4.02 10.65 -13.01
C ASP A 66 5.24 11.56 -12.75
N ILE A 67 6.45 10.97 -12.59
CA ILE A 67 7.65 11.79 -12.36
C ILE A 67 8.00 12.68 -13.58
N PRO A 68 8.10 12.18 -14.82
CA PRO A 68 8.33 13.05 -15.97
C PRO A 68 7.25 14.12 -16.15
N PHE A 69 5.98 13.75 -15.97
CA PHE A 69 4.88 14.70 -16.05
C PHE A 69 4.94 15.76 -14.95
N MET A 70 5.35 15.41 -13.74
CA MET A 70 5.54 16.38 -12.68
C MET A 70 6.57 17.45 -13.06
N PHE A 71 7.71 17.06 -13.61
CA PHE A 71 8.70 18.03 -14.09
C PHE A 71 8.20 18.87 -15.26
N LEU A 72 7.49 18.24 -16.19
CA LEU A 72 6.88 18.95 -17.30
C LEU A 72 5.87 20.00 -16.83
N PHE A 73 5.00 19.66 -15.89
CA PHE A 73 4.05 20.63 -15.31
C PHE A 73 4.74 21.74 -14.54
N LEU A 74 5.77 21.47 -13.76
CA LEU A 74 6.56 22.50 -13.09
C LEU A 74 7.22 23.43 -14.10
N TYR A 75 7.75 22.90 -15.20
CA TYR A 75 8.31 23.69 -16.29
C TYR A 75 7.26 24.59 -16.94
N VAL A 76 6.08 24.06 -17.24
CA VAL A 76 4.97 24.83 -17.82
C VAL A 76 4.52 25.95 -16.88
N ILE A 77 4.39 25.66 -15.58
CA ILE A 77 4.06 26.69 -14.56
C ILE A 77 5.13 27.78 -14.55
N TYR A 78 6.42 27.39 -14.61
CA TYR A 78 7.52 28.34 -14.67
C TYR A 78 7.49 29.19 -15.96
N ALA A 79 7.23 28.56 -17.10
CA ALA A 79 7.21 29.24 -18.41
C ALA A 79 6.07 30.27 -18.55
N ILE A 80 4.92 29.99 -17.91
CA ILE A 80 3.73 30.85 -17.99
C ILE A 80 3.70 31.85 -16.82
N GLY A 81 3.97 31.36 -15.61
CA GLY A 81 3.75 32.08 -14.36
C GLY A 81 5.04 32.52 -13.65
N GLY A 82 6.22 32.27 -14.25
CA GLY A 82 7.50 32.68 -13.68
C GLY A 82 7.70 32.19 -12.24
N SER A 83 7.73 33.16 -11.30
CA SER A 83 7.99 32.86 -9.88
C SER A 83 6.87 32.09 -9.17
N ILE A 84 5.70 31.92 -9.73
CA ILE A 84 4.59 31.16 -9.15
C ILE A 84 4.98 29.68 -8.89
N VAL A 85 5.93 29.14 -9.67
CA VAL A 85 6.45 27.78 -9.51
C VAL A 85 7.04 27.51 -8.12
N ILE A 86 7.44 28.54 -7.39
CA ILE A 86 7.98 28.42 -6.03
C ILE A 86 6.97 27.78 -5.07
N VAL A 87 5.69 28.04 -5.26
CA VAL A 87 4.62 27.50 -4.38
C VAL A 87 4.58 25.97 -4.44
N PRO A 88 4.36 25.32 -5.61
CA PRO A 88 4.39 23.86 -5.67
C PRO A 88 5.78 23.29 -5.38
N LEU A 89 6.86 24.00 -5.71
CA LEU A 89 8.23 23.55 -5.45
C LEU A 89 8.54 23.41 -3.95
N LEU A 90 7.91 24.20 -3.08
CA LEU A 90 8.03 24.09 -1.63
C LEU A 90 7.08 23.04 -1.04
N ILE A 91 5.89 22.90 -1.60
CA ILE A 91 4.86 21.98 -1.06
C ILE A 91 5.17 20.54 -1.40
N ILE A 92 5.66 20.25 -2.61
CA ILE A 92 6.00 18.87 -3.03
C ILE A 92 7.00 18.21 -2.06
N PRO A 93 8.18 18.78 -1.75
CA PRO A 93 9.10 18.16 -0.80
C PRO A 93 8.52 18.03 0.60
N LEU A 94 7.69 19.00 1.03
CA LEU A 94 7.03 18.92 2.34
C LEU A 94 6.12 17.69 2.45
N VAL A 95 5.31 17.41 1.42
CA VAL A 95 4.44 16.22 1.37
C VAL A 95 5.27 14.93 1.32
N VAL A 96 6.35 14.92 0.53
CA VAL A 96 7.27 13.77 0.42
C VAL A 96 7.94 13.48 1.77
N ILE A 97 8.42 14.49 2.49
CA ILE A 97 9.04 14.32 3.81
C ILE A 97 8.06 13.68 4.79
N VAL A 98 6.82 14.17 4.85
CA VAL A 98 5.80 13.59 5.73
C VAL A 98 5.51 12.12 5.35
N GLY A 99 5.39 11.82 4.05
CA GLY A 99 5.24 10.45 3.56
C GLY A 99 6.38 9.53 4.01
N VAL A 100 7.62 9.96 3.85
CA VAL A 100 8.82 9.20 4.25
C VAL A 100 8.87 8.99 5.77
N VAL A 101 8.49 9.98 6.56
CA VAL A 101 8.48 9.89 8.04
C VAL A 101 7.39 8.92 8.54
N VAL A 102 6.21 8.91 7.91
CA VAL A 102 5.10 8.05 8.31
C VAL A 102 5.25 6.62 7.82
N GLN A 103 5.94 6.40 6.70
CA GLN A 103 6.10 5.09 6.06
C GLN A 103 6.62 3.97 6.97
N PRO A 104 7.71 4.13 7.78
CA PRO A 104 8.22 3.04 8.62
C PRO A 104 7.21 2.61 9.69
N LEU A 105 6.41 3.55 10.19
CA LEU A 105 5.35 3.26 11.15
C LEU A 105 4.23 2.45 10.50
N LEU A 106 3.78 2.85 9.31
CA LEU A 106 2.77 2.11 8.54
C LEU A 106 3.27 0.72 8.16
N LYS A 107 4.53 0.58 7.77
CA LYS A 107 5.14 -0.72 7.47
C LYS A 107 5.11 -1.65 8.69
N LYS A 108 5.46 -1.16 9.89
CA LYS A 108 5.40 -1.95 11.13
C LYS A 108 3.97 -2.39 11.44
N LEU A 109 3.00 -1.49 11.28
CA LEU A 109 1.59 -1.81 11.51
C LEU A 109 1.06 -2.80 10.48
N ALA A 110 1.47 -2.70 9.21
CA ALA A 110 1.09 -3.64 8.16
C ALA A 110 1.60 -5.06 8.47
N VAL A 111 2.87 -5.21 8.88
CA VAL A 111 3.43 -6.51 9.31
C VAL A 111 2.67 -7.08 10.50
N ASN A 112 2.36 -6.27 11.51
CA ASN A 112 1.58 -6.71 12.66
C ASN A 112 0.15 -7.13 12.27
N SER A 113 -0.47 -6.42 11.32
CA SER A 113 -1.80 -6.77 10.79
C SER A 113 -1.78 -8.10 10.05
N LEU A 114 -0.73 -8.37 9.27
CA LEU A 114 -0.54 -9.65 8.59
C LEU A 114 -0.40 -10.79 9.60
N ASN A 115 0.47 -10.65 10.60
CA ASN A 115 0.66 -11.65 11.66
C ASN A 115 -0.64 -11.92 12.43
N GLY A 116 -1.42 -10.88 12.73
CA GLY A 116 -2.75 -11.03 13.36
C GLY A 116 -3.74 -11.77 12.46
N GLY A 117 -3.71 -11.48 11.15
CA GLY A 117 -4.50 -12.19 10.14
C GLY A 117 -4.16 -13.67 10.05
N GLU A 118 -2.87 -14.02 10.02
CA GLU A 118 -2.40 -15.41 10.03
C GLU A 118 -2.81 -16.15 11.30
N ALA A 119 -2.68 -15.53 12.47
CA ALA A 119 -3.11 -16.12 13.75
C ALA A 119 -4.60 -16.44 13.74
N LYS A 120 -5.42 -15.51 13.24
CA LYS A 120 -6.86 -15.70 13.08
C LYS A 120 -7.18 -16.85 12.10
N GLN A 121 -6.52 -16.87 10.95
CA GLN A 121 -6.72 -17.92 9.95
C GLN A 121 -6.28 -19.29 10.46
N THR A 122 -5.20 -19.36 11.22
CA THR A 122 -4.72 -20.60 11.86
C THR A 122 -5.76 -21.16 12.82
N VAL A 123 -6.32 -20.33 13.69
CA VAL A 123 -7.37 -20.76 14.64
C VAL A 123 -8.62 -21.26 13.88
N LEU A 124 -8.99 -20.60 12.80
CA LEU A 124 -10.13 -21.01 11.96
C LEU A 124 -9.88 -22.37 11.32
N LEU A 125 -8.73 -22.57 10.69
CA LEU A 125 -8.39 -23.83 10.04
C LEU A 125 -8.28 -24.97 11.05
N GLU A 126 -7.62 -24.75 12.20
CA GLU A 126 -7.53 -25.71 13.30
C GLU A 126 -8.93 -26.13 13.80
N THR A 127 -9.83 -25.15 13.91
CA THR A 127 -11.22 -25.40 14.32
C THR A 127 -11.99 -26.23 13.27
N LEU A 128 -11.86 -25.89 11.98
CA LEU A 128 -12.56 -26.59 10.90
C LEU A 128 -12.04 -28.01 10.70
N GLN A 129 -10.72 -28.21 10.77
CA GLN A 129 -10.11 -29.54 10.63
C GLN A 129 -10.49 -30.51 11.75
N ASN A 130 -10.77 -29.97 12.94
CA ASN A 130 -11.05 -30.78 14.14
C ASN A 130 -12.47 -30.54 14.67
N ILE A 131 -13.41 -30.14 13.84
CA ILE A 131 -14.74 -29.67 14.27
C ILE A 131 -15.52 -30.72 15.02
N GLU A 132 -15.42 -32.00 14.63
CA GLU A 132 -16.08 -33.11 15.30
C GLU A 132 -15.52 -33.33 16.73
N THR A 133 -14.17 -33.30 16.85
CA THR A 133 -13.49 -33.42 18.14
C THR A 133 -13.82 -32.24 19.05
N VAL A 134 -13.82 -31.03 18.51
CA VAL A 134 -14.15 -29.80 19.26
C VAL A 134 -15.57 -29.86 19.82
N LYS A 135 -16.52 -30.36 19.01
CA LYS A 135 -17.91 -30.54 19.44
C LYS A 135 -18.08 -31.65 20.48
N SER A 136 -17.28 -32.72 20.38
CA SER A 136 -17.35 -33.87 21.29
C SER A 136 -16.79 -33.60 22.67
N ILE A 137 -15.73 -32.77 22.79
CA ILE A 137 -14.95 -32.55 24.03
C ILE A 137 -15.36 -31.24 24.74
N SER A 138 -16.43 -30.55 24.33
CA SER A 138 -16.79 -29.22 24.86
C SER A 138 -15.64 -28.20 24.80
N GLY A 139 -14.69 -28.38 23.88
CA GLY A 139 -13.52 -27.54 23.69
C GLY A 139 -13.78 -26.19 22.99
N ALA A 140 -15.04 -25.94 22.63
CA ALA A 140 -15.47 -24.75 21.88
C ALA A 140 -15.11 -23.44 22.59
N ASP A 141 -15.19 -23.38 23.91
CA ASP A 141 -14.92 -22.15 24.67
C ASP A 141 -13.44 -21.74 24.64
N LYS A 142 -12.53 -22.70 24.64
CA LYS A 142 -11.09 -22.41 24.55
C LYS A 142 -10.72 -21.88 23.17
N LEU A 143 -11.26 -22.47 22.11
CA LEU A 143 -11.04 -22.02 20.73
C LEU A 143 -11.70 -20.67 20.49
N ARG A 144 -12.91 -20.45 21.02
CA ARG A 144 -13.59 -19.16 20.97
C ARG A 144 -12.77 -18.06 21.62
N LYS A 145 -12.19 -18.30 22.80
CA LYS A 145 -11.30 -17.32 23.45
C LYS A 145 -10.06 -17.00 22.62
N ARG A 146 -9.43 -18.02 22.03
CA ARG A 146 -8.29 -17.82 21.11
C ARG A 146 -8.67 -17.01 19.89
N TRP A 147 -9.83 -17.31 19.31
CA TRP A 147 -10.37 -16.57 18.17
C TRP A 147 -10.64 -15.11 18.50
N LEU A 148 -11.37 -14.85 19.59
CA LEU A 148 -11.66 -13.49 20.03
C LEU A 148 -10.40 -12.68 20.29
N LYS A 149 -9.41 -13.28 20.96
CA LYS A 149 -8.11 -12.64 21.18
C LYS A 149 -7.44 -12.26 19.85
N ALA A 150 -7.38 -13.18 18.88
CA ALA A 150 -6.79 -12.89 17.56
C ALA A 150 -7.56 -11.80 16.79
N VAL A 151 -8.88 -11.75 16.95
CA VAL A 151 -9.73 -10.68 16.37
C VAL A 151 -9.45 -9.35 17.04
N ASP A 152 -9.36 -9.31 18.37
CA ASP A 152 -9.08 -8.08 19.13
C ASP A 152 -7.68 -7.53 18.81
N ASP A 153 -6.66 -8.38 18.80
CA ASP A 153 -5.29 -8.02 18.47
C ASP A 153 -5.22 -7.42 17.03
N GLN A 154 -5.90 -8.05 16.06
CA GLN A 154 -5.97 -7.55 14.69
C GLN A 154 -6.75 -6.24 14.59
N ALA A 155 -7.85 -6.12 15.31
CA ALA A 155 -8.68 -4.91 15.31
C ALA A 155 -7.91 -3.71 15.86
N GLU A 156 -7.15 -3.87 16.96
CA GLU A 156 -6.32 -2.81 17.53
C GLU A 156 -5.27 -2.30 16.52
N VAL A 157 -4.56 -3.22 15.84
CA VAL A 157 -3.58 -2.87 14.83
C VAL A 157 -4.22 -2.15 13.65
N ASN A 158 -5.39 -2.63 13.20
CA ASN A 158 -6.12 -2.02 12.09
C ASN A 158 -6.59 -0.60 12.41
N VAL A 159 -7.08 -0.35 13.63
CA VAL A 159 -7.47 0.99 14.08
C VAL A 159 -6.27 1.93 14.05
N LYS A 160 -5.14 1.51 14.61
CA LYS A 160 -3.89 2.28 14.58
C LYS A 160 -3.44 2.58 13.14
N SER A 161 -3.46 1.57 12.28
CA SER A 161 -3.09 1.71 10.87
C SER A 161 -3.98 2.71 10.14
N LYS A 162 -5.30 2.61 10.33
CA LYS A 162 -6.26 3.56 9.74
C LYS A 162 -6.04 4.98 10.24
N PHE A 163 -5.76 5.16 11.54
CA PHE A 163 -5.50 6.46 12.11
C PHE A 163 -4.26 7.14 11.49
N TYR A 164 -3.13 6.44 11.39
CA TYR A 164 -1.92 7.01 10.78
C TYR A 164 -2.07 7.23 9.27
N ASN A 165 -2.77 6.33 8.56
CA ASN A 165 -3.12 6.56 7.18
C ASN A 165 -3.99 7.80 7.00
N GLN A 166 -4.97 8.01 7.88
CA GLN A 166 -5.84 9.18 7.85
C GLN A 166 -5.06 10.47 8.09
N ILE A 167 -4.10 10.48 9.04
CA ILE A 167 -3.21 11.63 9.26
C ILE A 167 -2.43 11.96 7.99
N ALA A 168 -1.80 10.95 7.36
CA ALA A 168 -1.01 11.15 6.15
C ALA A 168 -1.88 11.68 4.99
N THR A 169 -3.07 11.11 4.80
CA THR A 169 -4.01 11.53 3.75
C THR A 169 -4.54 12.93 4.01
N SER A 170 -4.94 13.25 5.25
CA SER A 170 -5.42 14.58 5.62
C SER A 170 -4.34 15.64 5.45
N PHE A 171 -3.10 15.33 5.82
CA PHE A 171 -1.97 16.23 5.60
C PHE A 171 -1.78 16.50 4.10
N SER A 172 -1.77 15.46 3.27
CA SER A 172 -1.62 15.60 1.81
C SER A 172 -2.75 16.41 1.19
N SER A 173 -4.00 16.18 1.60
CA SER A 173 -5.16 16.94 1.12
C SER A 173 -5.07 18.41 1.52
N THR A 174 -4.67 18.69 2.75
CA THR A 174 -4.49 20.04 3.26
C THR A 174 -3.35 20.75 2.51
N ALA A 175 -2.23 20.07 2.27
CA ALA A 175 -1.12 20.61 1.49
C ALA A 175 -1.53 20.96 0.04
N LEU A 176 -2.36 20.12 -0.60
CA LEU A 176 -2.92 20.43 -1.92
C LEU A 176 -3.82 21.69 -1.88
N MET A 177 -4.64 21.84 -0.84
CA MET A 177 -5.49 23.03 -0.66
C MET A 177 -4.63 24.30 -0.48
N PHE A 178 -3.57 24.22 0.35
CA PHE A 178 -2.62 25.32 0.50
C PHE A 178 -1.88 25.63 -0.81
N ASN A 179 -1.55 24.62 -1.60
CA ASN A 179 -0.96 24.82 -2.92
C ASN A 179 -1.88 25.63 -3.84
N GLN A 180 -3.17 25.28 -3.90
CA GLN A 180 -4.14 25.99 -4.72
C GLN A 180 -4.31 27.46 -4.26
N ILE A 181 -4.52 27.66 -2.97
CA ILE A 181 -4.65 29.00 -2.39
C ILE A 181 -3.36 29.81 -2.60
N GLY A 182 -2.19 29.19 -2.37
CA GLY A 182 -0.90 29.84 -2.54
C GLY A 182 -0.64 30.28 -3.98
N ILE A 183 -0.94 29.43 -4.97
CA ILE A 183 -0.81 29.79 -6.40
C ILE A 183 -1.69 30.99 -6.74
N VAL A 184 -2.96 30.96 -6.33
CA VAL A 184 -3.90 32.07 -6.62
C VAL A 184 -3.47 33.35 -5.93
N THR A 185 -3.17 33.28 -4.63
CA THR A 185 -2.78 34.46 -3.85
C THR A 185 -1.49 35.10 -4.37
N TYR A 186 -0.47 34.25 -4.60
CA TYR A 186 0.82 34.74 -5.08
C TYR A 186 0.73 35.25 -6.51
N GLY A 187 -0.10 34.60 -7.36
CA GLY A 187 -0.39 35.07 -8.72
C GLY A 187 -1.04 36.46 -8.75
N VAL A 188 -2.03 36.72 -7.88
CA VAL A 188 -2.66 38.03 -7.77
C VAL A 188 -1.65 39.11 -7.34
N ILE A 189 -0.74 38.79 -6.42
CA ILE A 189 0.30 39.73 -5.98
C ILE A 189 1.23 40.05 -7.17
N LEU A 190 1.73 39.07 -7.91
CA LEU A 190 2.61 39.28 -9.07
C LEU A 190 1.97 40.08 -10.18
N ILE A 191 0.68 39.90 -10.44
CA ILE A 191 -0.08 40.73 -11.40
C ILE A 191 -0.20 42.17 -10.89
N GLY A 192 -0.45 42.34 -9.59
CA GLY A 192 -0.52 43.69 -8.97
C GLY A 192 0.82 44.44 -9.03
N ASP A 193 1.94 43.74 -8.93
CA ASP A 193 3.29 44.31 -9.05
C ASP A 193 3.76 44.51 -10.50
N GLY A 194 2.94 44.13 -11.47
CA GLY A 194 3.26 44.27 -12.91
C GLY A 194 4.44 43.38 -13.37
N THR A 195 4.77 42.32 -12.63
CA THR A 195 5.86 41.39 -12.95
C THR A 195 5.39 40.20 -13.75
N MET A 196 4.08 40.12 -14.03
CA MET A 196 3.41 39.08 -14.81
C MET A 196 2.41 39.69 -15.78
#